data_839d7747a538304b3cd691a6f80107af
#
_entry.id   839d7747a538304b3cd691a6f80107af
#
_cell.length_a   1.000
_cell.length_b   1.000
_cell.length_c   1.000
_cell.angle_alpha   90.00
_cell.angle_beta   90.00
_cell.angle_gamma   90.00
#
_symmetry.space_group_name_H-M   'P 1'
#
loop_
_entity.id
_entity.type
_entity.pdbx_description
1 polymer ?
#
loop_
_entity_poly.entity_id
_entity_poly.type
_entity_poly.pdbx_seq_one_letter_code
_entity_poly.pdbx_strand_id
1 'polypeptide(L)'
;MPENAARDDSLLLLEAEPLAVSVGIASMRKKGETVSGDRGTYFKTDAGQLCVILSDGMGCGETAADGSISTVGMLEEFLRSGVSPALAMKLLNSAMLLRDGENWGYATVDLMCMNLFTGEADFYKYGAAPTYVKSGGALKKLRCTSFAPGLEQESGKAPDELHMHLRLTRTRSPSPTAFRAASS
;
A
#
# COMPACT_ATOMS: atom_id res chain seq x y z
N MET A 1 -46.36 -28.99 10.23
CA MET A 1 -45.26 -29.53 9.43
C MET A 1 -44.08 -28.60 9.63
N PRO A 2 -43.07 -28.92 10.42
CA PRO A 2 -41.87 -28.10 10.48
C PRO A 2 -41.03 -28.35 9.25
N GLU A 3 -40.77 -27.30 8.47
CA GLU A 3 -39.80 -27.26 7.40
C GLU A 3 -38.41 -27.59 7.95
N ASN A 4 -37.84 -28.69 7.46
CA ASN A 4 -36.43 -29.01 7.62
C ASN A 4 -35.61 -27.95 6.87
N ALA A 5 -35.17 -26.91 7.56
CA ALA A 5 -34.08 -26.11 7.10
C ALA A 5 -32.84 -27.01 7.08
N ALA A 6 -32.45 -27.46 5.90
CA ALA A 6 -31.18 -28.11 5.69
C ALA A 6 -30.08 -27.13 6.19
N ARG A 7 -29.43 -27.49 7.30
CA ARG A 7 -28.20 -26.82 7.71
C ARG A 7 -27.17 -27.19 6.67
N ASP A 8 -26.77 -26.18 5.91
CA ASP A 8 -25.62 -26.29 5.01
C ASP A 8 -24.36 -26.31 5.89
N ASP A 9 -23.94 -27.50 6.31
CA ASP A 9 -22.71 -27.72 7.06
C ASP A 9 -21.52 -27.69 6.10
N SER A 10 -21.28 -26.54 5.44
CA SER A 10 -20.11 -26.34 4.63
C SER A 10 -18.89 -26.10 5.53
N LEU A 11 -17.87 -26.97 5.44
CA LEU A 11 -16.58 -26.80 6.09
C LEU A 11 -15.63 -26.07 5.14
N LEU A 12 -15.24 -24.83 5.51
CA LEU A 12 -14.23 -24.08 4.80
C LEU A 12 -12.85 -24.44 5.36
N LEU A 13 -12.03 -25.12 4.56
CA LEU A 13 -10.63 -25.39 4.88
C LEU A 13 -9.77 -24.30 4.24
N LEU A 14 -9.03 -23.56 5.07
CA LEU A 14 -8.06 -22.56 4.64
C LEU A 14 -6.65 -23.05 4.92
N GLU A 15 -5.75 -22.87 3.95
CA GLU A 15 -4.33 -23.12 4.16
C GLU A 15 -3.75 -22.08 5.12
N ALA A 16 -2.99 -22.53 6.12
CA ALA A 16 -2.31 -21.63 7.05
C ALA A 16 -1.12 -20.95 6.36
N GLU A 17 -1.05 -19.64 6.43
CA GLU A 17 0.06 -18.87 5.90
C GLU A 17 1.35 -19.18 6.67
N PRO A 18 2.42 -19.61 5.99
CA PRO A 18 3.69 -19.94 6.65
C PRO A 18 4.45 -18.71 7.14
N LEU A 19 4.08 -17.52 6.68
CA LEU A 19 4.77 -16.27 6.95
C LEU A 19 3.97 -15.38 7.90
N ALA A 20 4.62 -14.98 9.02
CA ALA A 20 4.09 -13.96 9.91
C ALA A 20 4.82 -12.64 9.70
N VAL A 21 4.08 -11.55 9.59
CA VAL A 21 4.60 -10.19 9.39
C VAL A 21 4.10 -9.28 10.49
N SER A 22 4.99 -8.43 11.02
CA SER A 22 4.61 -7.34 11.92
C SER A 22 4.76 -6.02 11.19
N VAL A 23 3.73 -5.18 11.22
CA VAL A 23 3.72 -3.86 10.60
C VAL A 23 3.66 -2.80 11.68
N GLY A 24 4.47 -1.75 11.56
CA GLY A 24 4.41 -0.55 12.39
C GLY A 24 4.36 0.68 11.49
N ILE A 25 3.39 1.57 11.72
CA ILE A 25 3.27 2.85 11.02
C ILE A 25 3.45 3.95 12.06
N ALA A 26 4.28 4.95 11.71
CA ALA A 26 4.45 6.16 12.49
C ALA A 26 4.24 7.37 11.57
N SER A 27 3.51 8.36 12.06
CA SER A 27 3.30 9.64 11.39
C SER A 27 3.64 10.77 12.35
N MET A 28 4.19 11.85 11.81
CA MET A 28 4.58 13.01 12.60
C MET A 28 4.07 14.29 11.95
N ARG A 29 3.35 15.10 12.73
CA ARG A 29 2.87 16.40 12.25
C ARG A 29 4.02 17.39 12.13
N LYS A 30 3.99 18.17 11.08
CA LYS A 30 4.90 19.31 10.94
C LYS A 30 4.59 20.38 12.01
N LYS A 31 5.63 21.03 12.51
CA LYS A 31 5.47 22.08 13.53
C LYS A 31 4.58 23.21 13.00
N GLY A 32 3.48 23.48 13.72
CA GLY A 32 2.50 24.51 13.35
C GLY A 32 1.29 24.00 12.60
N GLU A 33 1.28 22.72 12.17
CA GLU A 33 0.14 22.09 11.51
C GLU A 33 -0.80 21.40 12.51
N THR A 34 -2.10 21.42 12.22
CA THR A 34 -3.13 20.74 13.01
C THR A 34 -3.28 19.29 12.66
N VAL A 35 -3.02 18.95 11.39
CA VAL A 35 -3.13 17.60 10.81
C VAL A 35 -1.83 17.20 10.11
N SER A 36 -1.59 15.90 9.94
CA SER A 36 -0.50 15.39 9.11
C SER A 36 -1.00 15.15 7.69
N GLY A 37 -0.22 15.56 6.69
CA GLY A 37 -0.45 15.19 5.30
C GLY A 37 -0.18 13.70 5.01
N ASP A 38 0.56 13.02 5.91
CA ASP A 38 0.90 11.61 5.75
C ASP A 38 -0.26 10.71 6.14
N ARG A 39 -0.50 9.68 5.34
CA ARG A 39 -1.44 8.60 5.64
C ARG A 39 -0.82 7.25 5.38
N GLY A 40 -1.07 6.30 6.27
CA GLY A 40 -0.65 4.92 6.07
C GLY A 40 -1.72 3.94 6.52
N THR A 41 -1.83 2.81 5.84
CA THR A 41 -2.67 1.69 6.22
C THR A 41 -1.99 0.37 5.86
N TYR A 42 -2.43 -0.70 6.49
CA TYR A 42 -2.08 -2.05 6.10
C TYR A 42 -3.26 -2.99 6.35
N PHE A 43 -3.39 -3.98 5.51
CA PHE A 43 -4.43 -4.99 5.63
C PHE A 43 -4.00 -6.27 4.91
N LYS A 44 -4.70 -7.34 5.21
CA LYS A 44 -4.56 -8.62 4.53
C LYS A 44 -5.78 -8.85 3.66
N THR A 45 -5.55 -9.35 2.44
CA THR A 45 -6.61 -9.79 1.54
C THR A 45 -6.96 -11.25 1.81
N ASP A 46 -8.14 -11.68 1.37
CA ASP A 46 -8.58 -13.08 1.48
C ASP A 46 -7.68 -14.06 0.70
N ALA A 47 -6.94 -13.56 -0.28
CA ALA A 47 -5.95 -14.34 -1.04
C ALA A 47 -4.60 -14.52 -0.31
N GLY A 48 -4.48 -14.13 0.97
CA GLY A 48 -3.25 -14.25 1.75
C GLY A 48 -2.16 -13.25 1.33
N GLN A 49 -2.56 -12.10 0.79
CA GLN A 49 -1.64 -11.03 0.43
C GLN A 49 -1.69 -9.92 1.50
N LEU A 50 -0.55 -9.57 2.07
CA LEU A 50 -0.40 -8.38 2.92
C LEU A 50 -0.12 -7.17 2.05
N CYS A 51 -0.99 -6.16 2.14
CA CYS A 51 -0.81 -4.87 1.50
C CYS A 51 -0.45 -3.81 2.55
N VAL A 52 0.55 -2.99 2.25
CA VAL A 52 0.96 -1.82 3.04
C VAL A 52 0.96 -0.62 2.10
N ILE A 53 0.22 0.42 2.45
CA ILE A 53 0.10 1.64 1.65
C ILE A 53 0.58 2.81 2.50
N LEU A 54 1.49 3.60 1.94
CA LEU A 54 1.90 4.90 2.50
C LEU A 54 1.66 5.98 1.45
N SER A 55 1.20 7.11 1.90
CA SER A 55 0.89 8.27 1.05
C SER A 55 1.26 9.55 1.79
N ASP A 56 1.93 10.46 1.10
CA ASP A 56 2.30 11.78 1.58
C ASP A 56 1.55 12.81 0.73
N GLY A 57 0.68 13.59 1.37
CA GLY A 57 -0.11 14.63 0.73
C GLY A 57 0.75 15.83 0.36
N MET A 58 0.63 16.28 -0.88
CA MET A 58 1.40 17.42 -1.38
C MET A 58 0.85 18.73 -0.84
N GLY A 59 1.72 19.56 -0.33
CA GLY A 59 1.36 20.85 0.27
C GLY A 59 1.35 20.80 1.80
N CYS A 60 0.34 21.40 2.42
CA CYS A 60 0.20 21.45 3.87
C CYS A 60 -1.27 21.55 4.30
N GLY A 61 -1.51 21.28 5.59
CA GLY A 61 -2.83 21.39 6.20
C GLY A 61 -3.85 20.36 5.71
N GLU A 62 -5.12 20.75 5.71
CA GLU A 62 -6.25 19.88 5.40
C GLU A 62 -6.24 19.37 3.97
N THR A 63 -5.88 20.20 2.99
CA THR A 63 -5.83 19.79 1.57
C THR A 63 -4.84 18.64 1.33
N ALA A 64 -3.66 18.69 1.95
CA ALA A 64 -2.69 17.61 1.87
C ALA A 64 -3.21 16.33 2.55
N ALA A 65 -3.83 16.47 3.73
CA ALA A 65 -4.44 15.35 4.44
C ALA A 65 -5.56 14.70 3.64
N ASP A 66 -6.46 15.49 3.03
CA ASP A 66 -7.57 14.99 2.20
C ASP A 66 -7.05 14.25 0.95
N GLY A 67 -6.00 14.77 0.34
CA GLY A 67 -5.32 14.11 -0.79
C GLY A 67 -4.82 12.71 -0.43
N SER A 68 -4.09 12.59 0.67
CA SER A 68 -3.54 11.31 1.12
C SER A 68 -4.63 10.34 1.61
N ILE A 69 -5.66 10.83 2.33
CA ILE A 69 -6.80 10.05 2.78
C ILE A 69 -7.57 9.46 1.59
N SER A 70 -7.88 10.29 0.61
CA SER A 70 -8.60 9.85 -0.61
C SER A 70 -7.79 8.83 -1.41
N THR A 71 -6.50 9.07 -1.56
CA THR A 71 -5.58 8.19 -2.29
C THR A 71 -5.50 6.81 -1.64
N VAL A 72 -5.25 6.77 -0.32
CA VAL A 72 -5.18 5.51 0.45
C VAL A 72 -6.53 4.80 0.43
N GLY A 73 -7.64 5.52 0.64
CA GLY A 73 -8.98 4.94 0.66
C GLY A 73 -9.35 4.26 -0.65
N MET A 74 -9.12 4.91 -1.79
CA MET A 74 -9.38 4.31 -3.11
C MET A 74 -8.54 3.07 -3.37
N LEU A 75 -7.24 3.10 -3.05
CA LEU A 75 -6.37 1.93 -3.22
C LEU A 75 -6.81 0.78 -2.32
N GLU A 76 -7.15 1.06 -1.06
CA GLU A 76 -7.63 0.04 -0.14
C GLU A 76 -8.91 -0.63 -0.65
N GLU A 77 -9.88 0.15 -1.14
CA GLU A 77 -11.12 -0.38 -1.72
C GLU A 77 -10.87 -1.26 -2.95
N PHE A 78 -10.03 -0.81 -3.89
CA PHE A 78 -9.68 -1.61 -5.07
C PHE A 78 -9.01 -2.93 -4.69
N LEU A 79 -8.02 -2.89 -3.81
CA LEU A 79 -7.27 -4.08 -3.42
C LEU A 79 -8.13 -5.07 -2.60
N ARG A 80 -8.99 -4.57 -1.70
CA ARG A 80 -9.94 -5.43 -0.95
C ARG A 80 -11.00 -6.04 -1.84
N SER A 81 -11.38 -5.37 -2.93
CA SER A 81 -12.30 -5.90 -3.94
C SER A 81 -11.65 -6.92 -4.88
N GLY A 82 -10.37 -7.27 -4.68
CA GLY A 82 -9.66 -8.25 -5.49
C GLY A 82 -9.07 -7.68 -6.79
N VAL A 83 -9.06 -6.37 -6.98
CA VAL A 83 -8.35 -5.73 -8.09
C VAL A 83 -6.86 -5.94 -7.90
N SER A 84 -6.15 -6.38 -8.97
CA SER A 84 -4.71 -6.58 -8.89
C SER A 84 -3.97 -5.26 -8.60
N PRO A 85 -2.85 -5.28 -7.83
CA PRO A 85 -2.13 -4.06 -7.46
C PRO A 85 -1.74 -3.18 -8.65
N ALA A 86 -1.23 -3.78 -9.72
CA ALA A 86 -0.86 -3.04 -10.93
C ALA A 86 -2.07 -2.32 -11.58
N LEU A 87 -3.24 -2.97 -11.61
CA LEU A 87 -4.46 -2.36 -12.12
C LEU A 87 -5.00 -1.30 -11.17
N ALA A 88 -4.98 -1.55 -9.86
CA ALA A 88 -5.41 -0.58 -8.85
C ALA A 88 -4.61 0.74 -8.95
N MET A 89 -3.30 0.66 -9.16
CA MET A 89 -2.44 1.83 -9.37
C MET A 89 -2.81 2.61 -10.64
N LYS A 90 -3.12 1.91 -11.75
CA LYS A 90 -3.57 2.55 -12.99
C LYS A 90 -4.94 3.23 -12.83
N LEU A 91 -5.88 2.54 -12.18
CA LEU A 91 -7.21 3.09 -11.90
C LEU A 91 -7.14 4.33 -11.01
N LEU A 92 -6.29 4.30 -9.98
CA LEU A 92 -6.02 5.45 -9.13
C LEU A 92 -5.53 6.63 -9.96
N ASN A 93 -4.51 6.45 -10.79
CA ASN A 93 -3.96 7.52 -11.63
C ASN A 93 -5.04 8.08 -12.57
N SER A 94 -5.83 7.23 -13.20
CA SER A 94 -6.94 7.65 -14.07
C SER A 94 -8.02 8.42 -13.30
N ALA A 95 -8.38 7.98 -12.11
CA ALA A 95 -9.34 8.66 -11.27
C ALA A 95 -8.83 10.05 -10.83
N MET A 96 -7.54 10.17 -10.53
CA MET A 96 -6.93 11.45 -10.17
C MET A 96 -6.85 12.42 -11.35
N LEU A 97 -6.64 11.93 -12.58
CA LEU A 97 -6.64 12.75 -13.80
C LEU A 97 -8.04 13.30 -14.14
N LEU A 98 -9.11 12.59 -13.76
CA LEU A 98 -10.49 12.99 -14.02
C LEU A 98 -11.05 13.95 -12.96
N ARG A 99 -10.30 14.21 -11.89
CA ARG A 99 -10.74 15.16 -10.85
C ARG A 99 -10.55 16.58 -11.37
N ASP A 100 -11.65 17.27 -11.62
CA ASP A 100 -11.69 18.69 -11.91
C ASP A 100 -11.80 19.50 -10.61
N GLY A 101 -10.94 20.49 -10.44
CA GLY A 101 -11.05 21.49 -9.38
C GLY A 101 -9.80 21.68 -8.56
N GLU A 102 -9.56 22.93 -8.13
CA GLU A 102 -8.37 23.37 -7.39
C GLU A 102 -8.30 22.87 -5.92
N ASN A 103 -9.34 22.19 -5.44
CA ASN A 103 -9.47 21.81 -4.02
C ASN A 103 -9.09 20.37 -3.70
N TRP A 104 -8.56 19.61 -4.66
CA TRP A 104 -8.15 18.23 -4.44
C TRP A 104 -6.64 18.17 -4.24
N GLY A 105 -6.21 17.76 -3.06
CA GLY A 105 -4.81 17.53 -2.80
C GLY A 105 -4.26 16.35 -3.61
N TYR A 106 -3.08 16.52 -4.19
CA TYR A 106 -2.31 15.42 -4.75
C TYR A 106 -1.55 14.72 -3.63
N ALA A 107 -1.28 13.45 -3.82
CA ALA A 107 -0.52 12.68 -2.84
C ALA A 107 0.35 11.63 -3.52
N THR A 108 1.47 11.32 -2.92
CA THR A 108 2.36 10.26 -3.37
C THR A 108 1.78 8.88 -3.04
N VAL A 109 2.28 7.83 -3.65
CA VAL A 109 1.92 6.44 -3.32
C VAL A 109 3.16 5.58 -3.20
N ASP A 110 3.25 4.86 -2.08
CA ASP A 110 4.18 3.77 -1.86
C ASP A 110 3.38 2.55 -1.41
N LEU A 111 3.16 1.63 -2.34
CA LEU A 111 2.40 0.40 -2.13
C LEU A 111 3.34 -0.79 -2.13
N MET A 112 3.27 -1.63 -1.10
CA MET A 112 3.86 -2.96 -1.06
C MET A 112 2.76 -4.00 -0.94
N CYS A 113 2.80 -5.02 -1.79
CA CYS A 113 1.95 -6.20 -1.69
C CYS A 113 2.84 -7.44 -1.56
N MET A 114 2.71 -8.17 -0.45
CA MET A 114 3.51 -9.36 -0.15
C MET A 114 2.62 -10.59 -0.07
N ASN A 115 2.98 -11.62 -0.81
CA ASN A 115 2.34 -12.93 -0.71
C ASN A 115 2.86 -13.67 0.55
N LEU A 116 1.95 -13.98 1.48
CA LEU A 116 2.30 -14.60 2.76
C LEU A 116 2.55 -16.11 2.66
N PHE A 117 2.30 -16.72 1.52
CA PHE A 117 2.65 -18.12 1.26
C PHE A 117 4.05 -18.26 0.67
N THR A 118 4.46 -17.33 -0.21
CA THR A 118 5.71 -17.45 -0.97
C THR A 118 6.81 -16.49 -0.49
N GLY A 119 6.46 -15.34 0.10
CA GLY A 119 7.40 -14.27 0.44
C GLY A 119 7.76 -13.37 -0.75
N GLU A 120 7.09 -13.53 -1.88
CA GLU A 120 7.21 -12.62 -3.00
C GLU A 120 6.54 -11.29 -2.67
N ALA A 121 7.20 -10.19 -2.98
CA ALA A 121 6.73 -8.84 -2.70
C ALA A 121 6.87 -7.96 -3.93
N ASP A 122 5.79 -7.28 -4.26
CA ASP A 122 5.69 -6.28 -5.31
C ASP A 122 5.61 -4.90 -4.69
N PHE A 123 6.39 -3.98 -5.22
CA PHE A 123 6.43 -2.58 -4.80
C PHE A 123 6.01 -1.71 -5.98
N TYR A 124 5.07 -0.82 -5.73
CA TYR A 124 4.55 0.14 -6.71
C TYR A 124 4.69 1.55 -6.14
N LYS A 125 5.23 2.46 -6.93
CA LYS A 125 5.49 3.83 -6.46
C LYS A 125 5.00 4.86 -7.48
N TYR A 126 4.37 5.92 -6.92
CA TYR A 126 4.07 7.16 -7.64
C TYR A 126 4.54 8.35 -6.79
N GLY A 127 5.56 9.07 -7.26
CA GLY A 127 6.07 10.28 -6.62
C GLY A 127 6.66 10.08 -5.21
N ALA A 128 6.73 8.85 -4.73
CA ALA A 128 7.03 8.55 -3.34
C ALA A 128 8.54 8.60 -3.03
N ALA A 129 8.85 8.92 -1.78
CA ALA A 129 10.20 8.87 -1.24
C ALA A 129 10.84 7.48 -1.39
N PRO A 130 12.18 7.36 -1.37
CA PRO A 130 12.83 6.07 -1.50
C PRO A 130 12.45 5.08 -0.39
N THR A 131 12.17 3.84 -0.79
CA THR A 131 11.93 2.72 0.12
C THR A 131 13.22 1.94 0.32
N TYR A 132 13.48 1.49 1.55
CA TYR A 132 14.64 0.70 1.90
C TYR A 132 14.22 -0.70 2.31
N VAL A 133 14.75 -1.71 1.61
CA VAL A 133 14.50 -3.12 1.91
C VAL A 133 15.80 -3.77 2.39
N LYS A 134 15.79 -4.32 3.60
CA LYS A 134 16.89 -5.10 4.15
C LYS A 134 16.54 -6.58 4.08
N SER A 135 17.28 -7.34 3.29
CA SER A 135 17.07 -8.78 3.14
C SER A 135 18.41 -9.50 3.03
N GLY A 136 18.61 -10.60 3.77
CA GLY A 136 19.83 -11.40 3.74
C GLY A 136 21.12 -10.63 4.05
N GLY A 137 21.05 -9.58 4.89
CA GLY A 137 22.19 -8.73 5.22
C GLY A 137 22.47 -7.61 4.21
N ALA A 138 21.85 -7.61 3.05
CA ALA A 138 21.94 -6.55 2.04
C ALA A 138 20.84 -5.50 2.25
N LEU A 139 21.17 -4.23 2.02
CA LEU A 139 20.24 -3.11 1.99
C LEU A 139 20.03 -2.67 0.54
N LYS A 140 18.79 -2.75 0.06
CA LYS A 140 18.41 -2.28 -1.27
C LYS A 140 17.58 -1.00 -1.14
N LYS A 141 17.93 0.01 -1.93
CA LYS A 141 17.19 1.28 -2.02
C LYS A 141 16.35 1.26 -3.30
N LEU A 142 15.03 1.37 -3.14
CA LEU A 142 14.06 1.48 -4.22
C LEU A 142 13.76 2.96 -4.44
N ARG A 143 14.10 3.46 -5.62
CA ARG A 143 13.84 4.86 -6.00
C ARG A 143 12.56 4.92 -6.81
N CYS A 144 11.89 6.06 -6.73
CA CYS A 144 10.78 6.43 -7.57
C CYS A 144 11.25 7.45 -8.60
N THR A 145 10.81 7.31 -9.85
CA THR A 145 11.08 8.24 -10.95
C THR A 145 9.80 8.81 -11.57
N SER A 146 8.65 8.22 -11.24
CA SER A 146 7.33 8.68 -11.63
C SER A 146 6.86 9.84 -10.75
N PHE A 147 5.94 10.65 -11.27
CA PHE A 147 5.27 11.71 -10.51
C PHE A 147 4.13 11.13 -9.65
N ALA A 148 3.56 11.96 -8.76
CA ALA A 148 2.35 11.59 -8.04
C ALA A 148 1.18 11.39 -9.02
N PRO A 149 0.20 10.51 -8.66
CA PRO A 149 -0.92 10.22 -9.55
C PRO A 149 -1.70 11.49 -9.90
N GLY A 150 -2.09 11.61 -11.15
CA GLY A 150 -2.85 12.75 -11.68
C GLY A 150 -2.03 13.99 -12.06
N LEU A 151 -0.72 14.03 -11.78
CA LEU A 151 0.11 15.20 -12.12
C LEU A 151 0.60 15.21 -13.57
N GLU A 152 0.77 14.06 -14.19
CA GLU A 152 1.28 13.92 -15.55
C GLU A 152 0.13 13.67 -16.53
N GLN A 153 -0.26 14.70 -17.29
CA GLN A 153 -1.41 14.62 -18.21
C GLN A 153 -1.12 13.83 -19.50
N GLU A 154 0.14 13.77 -19.93
CA GLU A 154 0.45 13.31 -21.30
C GLU A 154 0.67 11.83 -21.50
N SER A 155 0.75 11.00 -20.49
CA SER A 155 1.10 9.61 -20.81
C SER A 155 0.69 8.55 -19.82
N GLY A 156 -0.26 8.70 -18.99
CA GLY A 156 -0.63 7.56 -18.13
C GLY A 156 0.59 6.71 -17.71
N LYS A 157 1.70 7.36 -17.33
CA LYS A 157 2.94 6.68 -17.00
C LYS A 157 2.65 5.64 -15.93
N ALA A 158 3.06 4.42 -16.20
CA ALA A 158 2.92 3.35 -15.22
C ALA A 158 3.68 3.69 -13.93
N PRO A 159 3.25 3.19 -12.78
CA PRO A 159 4.02 3.33 -11.55
C PRO A 159 5.41 2.71 -11.73
N ASP A 160 6.38 3.20 -10.97
CA ASP A 160 7.62 2.45 -10.82
C ASP A 160 7.29 1.14 -10.10
N GLU A 161 7.64 0.02 -10.72
CA GLU A 161 7.34 -1.32 -10.23
C GLU A 161 8.62 -2.10 -9.96
N LEU A 162 8.67 -2.78 -8.84
CA LEU A 162 9.75 -3.70 -8.50
C LEU A 162 9.21 -4.95 -7.85
N HIS A 163 9.58 -6.09 -8.42
CA HIS A 163 9.34 -7.40 -7.85
C HIS A 163 10.59 -7.92 -7.12
N MET A 164 10.40 -8.54 -5.95
CA MET A 164 11.48 -9.20 -5.24
C MET A 164 10.97 -10.29 -4.29
N HIS A 165 11.80 -11.31 -4.11
CA HIS A 165 11.57 -12.32 -3.08
C HIS A 165 12.24 -11.89 -1.78
N LEU A 166 11.45 -11.71 -0.70
CA LEU A 166 11.95 -11.38 0.61
C LEU A 166 12.42 -12.65 1.31
N ARG A 167 13.72 -12.77 1.54
CA ARG A 167 14.27 -13.89 2.30
C ARG A 167 13.91 -13.74 3.77
N LEU A 168 13.19 -14.69 4.28
CA LEU A 168 12.90 -14.79 5.69
C LEU A 168 14.16 -15.22 6.44
N THR A 169 14.52 -14.45 7.45
CA THR A 169 15.53 -14.89 8.39
C THR A 169 14.83 -15.76 9.41
N ARG A 170 15.17 -17.04 9.47
CA ARG A 170 14.75 -17.92 10.57
C ARG A 170 15.41 -17.39 11.85
N THR A 171 14.73 -16.53 12.59
CA THR A 171 15.18 -16.09 13.89
C THR A 171 14.47 -16.92 14.96
N ARG A 172 15.25 -17.52 15.84
CA ARG A 172 14.77 -18.11 17.10
C ARG A 172 14.25 -17.03 18.08
N SER A 173 14.28 -15.77 17.69
CA SER A 173 13.68 -14.61 18.35
C SER A 173 13.24 -13.62 17.28
N PRO A 174 12.14 -12.89 17.46
CA PRO A 174 11.59 -12.02 16.43
C PRO A 174 12.43 -10.73 16.30
N SER A 175 13.39 -10.75 15.38
CA SER A 175 13.91 -9.50 14.86
C SER A 175 13.20 -9.22 13.53
N PRO A 176 12.39 -8.18 13.42
CA PRO A 176 11.53 -7.96 12.28
C PRO A 176 12.35 -7.63 11.04
N THR A 177 11.95 -8.21 9.89
CA THR A 177 12.29 -7.65 8.58
C THR A 177 11.61 -6.31 8.49
N ALA A 178 12.39 -5.22 8.44
CA ALA A 178 11.81 -3.88 8.45
C ALA A 178 11.62 -3.36 7.01
N PHE A 179 10.39 -3.10 6.65
CA PHE A 179 10.02 -2.19 5.57
C PHE A 179 9.95 -0.78 6.16
N ARG A 180 10.72 0.15 5.63
CA ARG A 180 10.67 1.55 6.03
C ARG A 180 10.58 2.43 4.78
N ALA A 181 9.48 3.14 4.62
CA ALA A 181 9.39 4.30 3.76
C ALA A 181 9.69 5.55 4.60
N ALA A 182 10.39 6.51 4.04
CA ALA A 182 10.62 7.80 4.64
C ALA A 182 9.72 8.82 3.95
N SER A 183 8.87 9.49 4.71
CA SER A 183 8.27 10.77 4.30
C SER A 183 9.28 11.89 4.55
N SER A 184 9.34 12.82 3.66
CA SER A 184 10.22 13.99 3.72
C SER A 184 9.60 15.14 4.50
#